data_84ba16684fbe486655eec3470cb4be2f
#
_entry.id   84ba16684fbe486655eec3470cb4be2f
#
_cell.length_a   1.000
_cell.length_b   1.000
_cell.length_c   1.000
_cell.angle_alpha   90.00
_cell.angle_beta   90.00
_cell.angle_gamma   90.00
#
_symmetry.space_group_name_H-M   'P 1'
#
loop_
_entity.id
_entity.type
_entity.pdbx_description
1 polymer ?
#
loop_
_entity_poly.entity_id
_entity_poly.type
_entity_poly.pdbx_seq_one_letter_code
_entity_poly.pdbx_strand_id
1 'polypeptide(L)'
;VKSRTPIIIILLVVLVAGGAWWIWSAYYAGKTGAILATGTIEGTDVNLSAKNSGTIQALTVDEGDAVKQGQMVAVLSRNDLVAQRDQAALAVTTAQANLDNLVSGARAQEIAEGEASVNIAQATYSKAEEDLARNQPLYESGAISKEVLDQSQTAVEVDKGQLDSAQAALSLLQAGNRPDAIAAARDQVRQSQAVLDSAQAVLNDLNVISPINGTVLTKNYEQGEFVQMGSPIITVVNLDDLWIRVYIPTDQLPAIKLGQQVHFTVSGLQKAFTGTVEEINPQGEFTLKTIQTEEERANVVFGVKIRIDNEGGILKPGMPADVTFE
;
A
#
# COMPACT_ATOMS: atom_id res chain seq x y z
N VAL A 1 -101.92 16.42 21.88
CA VAL A 1 -100.57 16.87 22.23
C VAL A 1 -99.54 15.88 21.58
N LYS A 2 -98.94 16.23 20.42
CA LYS A 2 -97.94 15.39 19.76
C LYS A 2 -96.64 15.47 20.58
N SER A 3 -96.24 14.28 21.07
CA SER A 3 -95.01 14.18 21.88
C SER A 3 -93.75 14.56 21.09
N ARG A 4 -92.98 15.57 21.58
CA ARG A 4 -91.77 16.03 21.01
C ARG A 4 -90.53 15.20 21.47
N THR A 5 -90.77 14.12 22.18
CA THR A 5 -89.77 13.22 22.74
C THR A 5 -88.84 12.54 21.75
N PRO A 6 -89.30 12.03 20.55
CA PRO A 6 -88.37 11.38 19.62
C PRO A 6 -87.35 12.31 18.96
N ILE A 7 -87.73 13.60 18.80
CA ILE A 7 -86.80 14.60 18.20
C ILE A 7 -85.67 14.93 19.13
N ILE A 8 -85.92 15.00 20.45
CA ILE A 8 -84.92 15.29 21.47
C ILE A 8 -83.90 14.13 21.56
N ILE A 9 -84.39 12.88 21.48
CA ILE A 9 -83.51 11.70 21.50
C ILE A 9 -82.59 11.64 20.29
N ILE A 10 -83.10 11.93 19.06
CA ILE A 10 -82.28 11.98 17.85
C ILE A 10 -81.21 13.07 17.95
N LEU A 11 -81.55 14.24 18.47
CA LEU A 11 -80.58 15.36 18.61
C LEU A 11 -79.46 15.02 19.61
N LEU A 12 -79.83 14.30 20.68
CA LEU A 12 -78.91 13.85 21.72
C LEU A 12 -77.93 12.78 21.17
N VAL A 13 -78.41 11.84 20.35
CA VAL A 13 -77.58 10.82 19.68
C VAL A 13 -76.63 11.44 18.69
N VAL A 14 -77.07 12.43 17.89
CA VAL A 14 -76.23 13.16 16.96
C VAL A 14 -75.14 13.96 17.69
N LEU A 15 -75.48 14.56 18.84
CA LEU A 15 -74.51 15.32 19.65
C LEU A 15 -73.49 14.41 20.31
N VAL A 16 -73.86 13.22 20.79
CA VAL A 16 -72.94 12.21 21.37
C VAL A 16 -72.09 11.61 20.25
N ALA A 17 -72.65 11.26 19.11
CA ALA A 17 -71.90 10.71 17.95
C ALA A 17 -70.94 11.77 17.40
N GLY A 18 -71.35 13.02 17.25
CA GLY A 18 -70.47 14.14 16.84
C GLY A 18 -69.36 14.42 17.86
N GLY A 19 -69.68 14.39 19.15
CA GLY A 19 -68.66 14.52 20.21
C GLY A 19 -67.69 13.35 20.25
N ALA A 20 -68.19 12.10 20.12
CA ALA A 20 -67.32 10.93 20.03
C ALA A 20 -66.44 10.96 18.77
N TRP A 21 -66.94 11.37 17.62
CA TRP A 21 -66.18 11.53 16.38
C TRP A 21 -65.16 12.68 16.52
N TRP A 22 -65.52 13.77 17.14
CA TRP A 22 -64.59 14.90 17.41
C TRP A 22 -63.47 14.51 18.39
N ILE A 23 -63.79 13.81 19.48
CA ILE A 23 -62.79 13.28 20.42
C ILE A 23 -61.91 12.25 19.75
N TRP A 24 -62.48 11.33 18.95
CA TRP A 24 -61.74 10.31 18.20
C TRP A 24 -60.83 10.97 17.17
N SER A 25 -61.27 11.94 16.37
CA SER A 25 -60.45 12.67 15.41
C SER A 25 -59.37 13.52 16.09
N ALA A 26 -59.68 14.20 17.20
CA ALA A 26 -58.73 14.98 17.93
C ALA A 26 -57.65 14.09 18.62
N TYR A 27 -58.01 12.90 19.09
CA TYR A 27 -57.09 11.98 19.73
C TYR A 27 -56.24 11.16 18.75
N TYR A 28 -56.76 10.85 17.57
CA TYR A 28 -56.04 10.08 16.53
C TYR A 28 -55.40 10.95 15.44
N ALA A 29 -55.93 12.12 15.14
CA ALA A 29 -55.33 13.04 14.16
C ALA A 29 -54.06 13.75 14.68
N GLY A 30 -53.78 13.68 15.98
CA GLY A 30 -52.66 14.37 16.61
C GLY A 30 -51.29 13.63 16.60
N LYS A 31 -51.18 12.46 15.96
CA LYS A 31 -49.97 11.64 16.03
C LYS A 31 -49.15 11.47 14.74
N THR A 32 -49.50 12.18 13.67
CA THR A 32 -48.60 12.31 12.49
C THR A 32 -47.83 13.62 12.53
N GLY A 33 -47.18 13.87 13.63
CA GLY A 33 -46.20 14.95 13.72
C GLY A 33 -44.90 14.50 13.02
N ALA A 34 -44.34 15.35 12.16
CA ALA A 34 -43.00 15.15 11.64
C ALA A 34 -42.04 14.84 12.77
N ILE A 35 -41.27 13.76 12.65
CA ILE A 35 -40.24 13.40 13.63
C ILE A 35 -39.10 14.38 13.47
N LEU A 36 -38.82 15.11 14.52
CA LEU A 36 -37.70 16.05 14.59
C LEU A 36 -36.56 15.42 15.39
N ALA A 37 -35.37 15.40 14.81
CA ALA A 37 -34.17 14.89 15.47
C ALA A 37 -33.01 15.83 15.20
N THR A 38 -32.23 16.12 16.25
CA THR A 38 -31.00 16.89 16.12
C THR A 38 -29.82 15.96 16.10
N GLY A 39 -28.87 16.23 15.20
CA GLY A 39 -27.66 15.47 15.04
C GLY A 39 -26.46 16.33 14.70
N THR A 40 -25.36 15.68 14.39
CA THR A 40 -24.11 16.33 13.99
C THR A 40 -23.69 15.83 12.61
N ILE A 41 -23.20 16.73 11.78
CA ILE A 41 -22.56 16.36 10.52
C ILE A 41 -21.23 15.71 10.84
N GLU A 42 -21.03 14.53 10.30
CA GLU A 42 -19.79 13.76 10.38
C GLU A 42 -19.27 13.49 8.96
N GLY A 43 -18.00 13.15 8.83
CA GLY A 43 -17.39 12.78 7.55
C GLY A 43 -16.36 11.68 7.76
N THR A 44 -15.97 11.01 6.68
CA THR A 44 -14.88 10.05 6.74
C THR A 44 -13.57 10.79 6.94
N ASP A 45 -12.98 10.63 8.12
CA ASP A 45 -11.67 11.15 8.46
C ASP A 45 -10.60 10.05 8.40
N VAL A 46 -9.41 10.42 7.93
CA VAL A 46 -8.26 9.54 7.84
C VAL A 46 -7.08 10.19 8.53
N ASN A 47 -6.56 9.49 9.53
CA ASN A 47 -5.35 9.90 10.23
C ASN A 47 -4.11 9.47 9.44
N LEU A 48 -3.35 10.44 8.95
CA LEU A 48 -2.08 10.23 8.28
C LEU A 48 -1.00 10.09 9.36
N SER A 49 -0.69 8.84 9.70
CA SER A 49 0.24 8.52 10.76
C SER A 49 1.65 8.25 10.21
N ALA A 50 2.66 8.58 11.02
CA ALA A 50 4.06 8.25 10.74
C ALA A 50 4.25 6.73 10.68
N LYS A 51 4.74 6.19 9.57
CA LYS A 51 5.11 4.78 9.47
C LYS A 51 6.42 4.46 10.16
N ASN A 52 7.31 5.45 10.29
CA ASN A 52 8.57 5.37 11.02
C ASN A 52 8.72 6.58 11.94
N SER A 53 9.48 6.42 13.03
CA SER A 53 9.84 7.56 13.87
C SER A 53 10.87 8.44 13.16
N GLY A 54 10.83 9.76 13.38
CA GLY A 54 11.76 10.71 12.80
C GLY A 54 11.42 12.14 13.16
N THR A 55 12.25 13.08 12.73
CA THR A 55 12.00 14.52 12.88
C THR A 55 11.31 15.03 11.63
N ILE A 56 10.26 15.83 11.77
CA ILE A 56 9.59 16.46 10.65
C ILE A 56 10.53 17.44 9.96
N GLN A 57 10.95 17.11 8.76
CA GLN A 57 11.79 17.97 7.93
C GLN A 57 10.97 19.04 7.23
N ALA A 58 9.79 18.68 6.73
CA ALA A 58 8.88 19.58 6.05
C ALA A 58 7.43 19.14 6.25
N LEU A 59 6.55 20.12 6.41
CA LEU A 59 5.10 20.02 6.26
C LEU A 59 4.70 20.90 5.08
N THR A 60 3.95 20.35 4.13
CA THR A 60 3.61 21.03 2.87
C THR A 60 2.18 21.54 2.85
N VAL A 61 1.43 21.35 3.93
CA VAL A 61 0.02 21.71 4.04
C VAL A 61 -0.28 22.26 5.44
N ASP A 62 -1.25 23.14 5.52
CA ASP A 62 -1.80 23.69 6.76
C ASP A 62 -3.28 23.29 6.95
N GLU A 63 -3.84 23.55 8.14
CA GLU A 63 -5.25 23.29 8.43
C GLU A 63 -6.16 24.08 7.48
N GLY A 64 -7.13 23.39 6.91
CA GLY A 64 -8.04 23.94 5.90
C GLY A 64 -7.59 23.76 4.46
N ASP A 65 -6.37 23.33 4.19
CA ASP A 65 -5.88 23.10 2.84
C ASP A 65 -6.51 21.85 2.20
N ALA A 66 -6.78 21.96 0.90
CA ALA A 66 -7.23 20.83 0.10
C ALA A 66 -6.05 19.94 -0.28
N VAL A 67 -6.19 18.63 -0.09
CA VAL A 67 -5.20 17.62 -0.44
C VAL A 67 -5.78 16.60 -1.41
N LYS A 68 -4.93 16.10 -2.31
CA LYS A 68 -5.27 15.07 -3.29
C LYS A 68 -4.71 13.72 -2.87
N GLN A 69 -5.37 12.65 -3.30
CA GLN A 69 -4.84 11.30 -3.17
C GLN A 69 -3.44 11.20 -3.81
N GLY A 70 -2.48 10.63 -3.09
CA GLY A 70 -1.08 10.50 -3.52
C GLY A 70 -0.24 11.76 -3.27
N GLN A 71 -0.82 12.86 -2.79
CA GLN A 71 -0.08 14.07 -2.45
C GLN A 71 0.76 13.85 -1.19
N MET A 72 2.03 14.23 -1.24
CA MET A 72 2.93 14.24 -0.10
C MET A 72 2.58 15.44 0.79
N VAL A 73 2.34 15.17 2.07
CA VAL A 73 1.91 16.16 3.06
C VAL A 73 2.96 16.43 4.13
N ALA A 74 3.80 15.43 4.41
CA ALA A 74 4.92 15.60 5.35
C ALA A 74 6.12 14.75 4.92
N VAL A 75 7.31 15.19 5.29
CA VAL A 75 8.57 14.48 5.10
C VAL A 75 9.28 14.38 6.44
N LEU A 76 9.63 13.14 6.82
CA LEU A 76 10.43 12.87 8.01
C LEU A 76 11.90 12.74 7.63
N SER A 77 12.80 13.16 8.52
CA SER A 77 14.26 13.04 8.37
C SER A 77 14.80 11.95 9.28
N ARG A 78 15.64 11.05 8.70
CA ARG A 78 16.36 9.97 9.38
C ARG A 78 17.68 9.73 8.65
N ASN A 79 18.75 10.39 9.09
CA ASN A 79 20.07 10.29 8.45
C ASN A 79 20.69 8.88 8.54
N ASP A 80 20.37 8.14 9.60
CA ASP A 80 20.79 6.75 9.77
C ASP A 80 20.20 5.81 8.69
N LEU A 81 18.93 6.01 8.31
CA LEU A 81 18.29 5.24 7.23
C LEU A 81 18.87 5.59 5.85
N VAL A 82 19.24 6.86 5.64
CA VAL A 82 19.96 7.27 4.42
C VAL A 82 21.30 6.57 4.33
N ALA A 83 22.08 6.58 5.42
CA ALA A 83 23.37 5.88 5.48
C ALA A 83 23.22 4.36 5.28
N GLN A 84 22.18 3.75 5.82
CA GLN A 84 21.88 2.33 5.63
C GLN A 84 21.57 2.00 4.16
N ARG A 85 20.78 2.82 3.47
CA ARG A 85 20.52 2.67 2.03
C ARG A 85 21.80 2.80 1.22
N ASP A 86 22.64 3.79 1.54
CA ASP A 86 23.92 4.02 0.84
C ASP A 86 24.88 2.84 1.03
N GLN A 87 24.94 2.28 2.25
CA GLN A 87 25.69 1.06 2.52
C GLN A 87 25.19 -0.13 1.68
N ALA A 88 23.87 -0.31 1.58
CA ALA A 88 23.28 -1.36 0.76
C ALA A 88 23.58 -1.15 -0.74
N ALA A 89 23.55 0.09 -1.22
CA ALA A 89 23.91 0.42 -2.61
C ALA A 89 25.38 0.09 -2.92
N LEU A 90 26.29 0.37 -2.00
CA LEU A 90 27.70 -0.02 -2.15
C LEU A 90 27.89 -1.55 -2.17
N ALA A 91 27.09 -2.30 -1.39
CA ALA A 91 27.12 -3.76 -1.43
C ALA A 91 26.69 -4.32 -2.79
N VAL A 92 25.68 -3.73 -3.44
CA VAL A 92 25.28 -4.08 -4.81
C VAL A 92 26.42 -3.83 -5.78
N THR A 93 27.05 -2.66 -5.72
CA THR A 93 28.17 -2.29 -6.58
C THR A 93 29.34 -3.27 -6.43
N THR A 94 29.64 -3.68 -5.19
CA THR A 94 30.71 -4.65 -4.90
C THR A 94 30.38 -6.03 -5.45
N ALA A 95 29.13 -6.49 -5.27
CA ALA A 95 28.68 -7.77 -5.80
C ALA A 95 28.68 -7.77 -7.33
N GLN A 96 28.28 -6.67 -7.97
CA GLN A 96 28.32 -6.51 -9.42
C GLN A 96 29.74 -6.54 -9.96
N ALA A 97 30.68 -5.83 -9.33
CA ALA A 97 32.08 -5.85 -9.73
C ALA A 97 32.69 -7.27 -9.66
N ASN A 98 32.30 -8.05 -8.64
CA ASN A 98 32.74 -9.44 -8.52
C ASN A 98 32.15 -10.31 -9.64
N LEU A 99 30.88 -10.15 -9.97
CA LEU A 99 30.24 -10.83 -11.09
C LEU A 99 30.94 -10.49 -12.41
N ASP A 100 31.17 -9.21 -12.66
CA ASP A 100 31.82 -8.72 -13.88
C ASP A 100 33.25 -9.30 -14.03
N ASN A 101 33.97 -9.39 -12.93
CA ASN A 101 35.30 -10.03 -12.90
C ASN A 101 35.23 -11.53 -13.24
N LEU A 102 34.23 -12.25 -12.72
CA LEU A 102 34.04 -13.68 -13.05
C LEU A 102 33.59 -13.88 -14.50
N VAL A 103 32.70 -13.00 -15.02
CA VAL A 103 32.19 -13.07 -16.40
C VAL A 103 33.29 -12.72 -17.43
N SER A 104 34.17 -11.78 -17.11
CA SER A 104 35.26 -11.38 -17.98
C SER A 104 36.29 -12.52 -18.22
N GLY A 105 36.38 -13.48 -17.29
CA GLY A 105 37.26 -14.64 -17.45
C GLY A 105 38.76 -14.30 -17.43
N ALA A 106 39.54 -15.09 -18.17
CA ALA A 106 40.99 -14.87 -18.33
C ALA A 106 41.27 -13.59 -19.15
N ARG A 107 42.31 -12.89 -18.78
CA ARG A 107 42.75 -11.68 -19.51
C ARG A 107 43.24 -12.02 -20.91
N ALA A 108 43.10 -11.11 -21.85
CA ALA A 108 43.58 -11.28 -23.21
C ALA A 108 45.09 -11.64 -23.28
N GLN A 109 45.91 -11.10 -22.36
CA GLN A 109 47.33 -11.43 -22.27
C GLN A 109 47.58 -12.86 -21.83
N GLU A 110 46.76 -13.41 -20.88
CA GLU A 110 46.88 -14.79 -20.40
C GLU A 110 46.53 -15.80 -21.53
N ILE A 111 45.50 -15.46 -22.32
CA ILE A 111 45.12 -16.23 -23.50
C ILE A 111 46.22 -16.20 -24.55
N ALA A 112 46.80 -15.04 -24.85
CA ALA A 112 47.90 -14.90 -25.79
C ALA A 112 49.16 -15.65 -25.34
N GLU A 113 49.47 -15.70 -24.06
CA GLU A 113 50.56 -16.51 -23.50
C GLU A 113 50.27 -18.02 -23.68
N GLY A 114 49.02 -18.44 -23.42
CA GLY A 114 48.58 -19.81 -23.67
C GLY A 114 48.72 -20.21 -25.17
N GLU A 115 48.30 -19.32 -26.08
CA GLU A 115 48.45 -19.53 -27.54
C GLU A 115 49.93 -19.64 -27.95
N ALA A 116 50.82 -18.80 -27.40
CA ALA A 116 52.24 -18.87 -27.67
C ALA A 116 52.82 -20.21 -27.18
N SER A 117 52.39 -20.70 -26.01
CA SER A 117 52.82 -21.98 -25.45
C SER A 117 52.41 -23.15 -26.36
N VAL A 118 51.16 -23.16 -26.89
CA VAL A 118 50.68 -24.16 -27.83
C VAL A 118 51.52 -24.10 -29.12
N ASN A 119 51.81 -22.92 -29.66
CA ASN A 119 52.61 -22.77 -30.87
C ASN A 119 54.01 -23.32 -30.67
N ILE A 120 54.68 -23.13 -29.53
CA ILE A 120 55.99 -23.69 -29.24
C ILE A 120 55.94 -25.23 -29.19
N ALA A 121 54.93 -25.78 -28.42
CA ALA A 121 54.77 -27.22 -28.33
C ALA A 121 54.43 -27.88 -29.68
N GLN A 122 53.64 -27.21 -30.51
CA GLN A 122 53.34 -27.67 -31.88
C GLN A 122 54.59 -27.71 -32.74
N ALA A 123 55.46 -26.69 -32.66
CA ALA A 123 56.69 -26.66 -33.45
C ALA A 123 57.65 -27.76 -33.04
N THR A 124 57.80 -28.07 -31.73
CA THR A 124 58.64 -29.16 -31.24
C THR A 124 58.10 -30.53 -31.66
N TYR A 125 56.78 -30.75 -31.53
CA TYR A 125 56.12 -31.96 -31.97
C TYR A 125 56.28 -32.19 -33.49
N SER A 126 56.04 -31.17 -34.33
CA SER A 126 56.21 -31.25 -35.76
C SER A 126 57.65 -31.59 -36.15
N LYS A 127 58.64 -31.01 -35.43
CA LYS A 127 60.05 -31.35 -35.64
C LYS A 127 60.35 -32.82 -35.30
N ALA A 128 59.78 -33.34 -34.18
CA ALA A 128 59.98 -34.75 -33.81
C ALA A 128 59.35 -35.68 -34.85
N GLU A 129 58.16 -35.37 -35.39
CA GLU A 129 57.52 -36.12 -36.46
C GLU A 129 58.36 -36.13 -37.73
N GLU A 130 58.92 -35.00 -38.12
CA GLU A 130 59.83 -34.92 -39.30
C GLU A 130 61.09 -35.76 -39.06
N ASP A 131 61.70 -35.74 -37.88
CA ASP A 131 62.88 -36.50 -37.56
C ASP A 131 62.56 -38.03 -37.54
N LEU A 132 61.40 -38.44 -37.01
CA LEU A 132 60.96 -39.82 -37.10
C LEU A 132 60.71 -40.26 -38.50
N ALA A 133 60.03 -39.45 -39.37
CA ALA A 133 59.76 -39.72 -40.75
C ALA A 133 61.06 -39.87 -41.53
N ARG A 134 62.14 -39.16 -41.16
CA ARG A 134 63.45 -39.28 -41.73
C ARG A 134 64.19 -40.54 -41.26
N ASN A 135 64.09 -40.87 -39.97
CA ASN A 135 64.82 -42.01 -39.39
C ASN A 135 64.20 -43.39 -39.78
N GLN A 136 62.88 -43.47 -39.96
CA GLN A 136 62.19 -44.70 -40.34
C GLN A 136 62.82 -45.38 -41.61
N PRO A 137 62.97 -44.74 -42.78
CA PRO A 137 63.56 -45.36 -43.94
C PRO A 137 65.06 -45.60 -43.81
N LEU A 138 65.79 -44.83 -42.98
CA LEU A 138 67.20 -45.04 -42.70
C LEU A 138 67.39 -46.33 -41.88
N TYR A 139 66.51 -46.64 -40.94
CA TYR A 139 66.52 -47.92 -40.22
C TYR A 139 66.20 -49.09 -41.12
N GLU A 140 65.18 -48.96 -41.97
CA GLU A 140 64.78 -49.96 -42.94
C GLU A 140 65.93 -50.32 -43.92
N SER A 141 66.80 -49.34 -44.26
CA SER A 141 67.99 -49.52 -45.10
C SER A 141 69.20 -50.02 -44.31
N GLY A 142 69.12 -50.15 -42.96
CA GLY A 142 70.20 -50.54 -42.04
C GLY A 142 71.24 -49.49 -41.81
N ALA A 143 70.96 -48.20 -42.10
CA ALA A 143 71.86 -47.08 -41.89
C ALA A 143 71.90 -46.53 -40.46
N ILE A 144 70.92 -46.85 -39.63
CA ILE A 144 70.83 -46.49 -38.18
C ILE A 144 70.47 -47.69 -37.37
N SER A 145 70.77 -47.61 -36.01
CA SER A 145 70.39 -48.64 -35.04
C SER A 145 68.94 -48.56 -34.68
N LYS A 146 68.39 -49.66 -34.15
CA LYS A 146 67.02 -49.68 -33.57
C LYS A 146 66.90 -48.69 -32.45
N GLU A 147 67.92 -48.50 -31.64
CA GLU A 147 67.93 -47.59 -30.51
C GLU A 147 67.60 -46.11 -30.94
N VAL A 148 68.21 -45.70 -32.11
CA VAL A 148 67.98 -44.34 -32.68
C VAL A 148 66.56 -44.19 -33.17
N LEU A 149 65.95 -45.23 -33.74
CA LEU A 149 64.53 -45.22 -34.15
C LEU A 149 63.62 -45.15 -32.92
N ASP A 150 63.88 -46.03 -31.92
CA ASP A 150 63.09 -46.04 -30.69
C ASP A 150 63.18 -44.69 -29.95
N GLN A 151 64.34 -44.03 -29.94
CA GLN A 151 64.48 -42.66 -29.42
C GLN A 151 63.62 -41.63 -30.19
N SER A 152 63.56 -41.72 -31.53
CA SER A 152 62.75 -40.83 -32.32
C SER A 152 61.25 -41.06 -32.08
N GLN A 153 60.82 -42.29 -31.92
CA GLN A 153 59.45 -42.64 -31.58
C GLN A 153 59.08 -42.11 -30.19
N THR A 154 59.94 -42.31 -29.21
CA THR A 154 59.74 -41.79 -27.85
C THR A 154 59.65 -40.23 -27.84
N ALA A 155 60.51 -39.54 -28.65
CA ALA A 155 60.45 -38.08 -28.78
C ALA A 155 59.10 -37.59 -29.30
N VAL A 156 58.55 -38.25 -30.33
CA VAL A 156 57.22 -37.93 -30.88
C VAL A 156 56.13 -38.10 -29.82
N GLU A 157 56.17 -39.20 -29.04
CA GLU A 157 55.19 -39.46 -27.98
C GLU A 157 55.25 -38.41 -26.87
N VAL A 158 56.46 -38.06 -26.43
CA VAL A 158 56.69 -37.02 -25.38
C VAL A 158 56.23 -35.65 -25.85
N ASP A 159 56.63 -35.21 -27.08
CA ASP A 159 56.29 -33.90 -27.58
C ASP A 159 54.80 -33.78 -27.89
N LYS A 160 54.16 -34.88 -28.33
CA LYS A 160 52.69 -34.97 -28.45
C LYS A 160 52.00 -34.74 -27.10
N GLY A 161 52.48 -35.44 -26.06
CA GLY A 161 51.93 -35.24 -24.70
C GLY A 161 52.09 -33.81 -24.20
N GLN A 162 53.20 -33.17 -24.59
CA GLN A 162 53.41 -31.76 -24.25
C GLN A 162 52.47 -30.81 -25.01
N LEU A 163 52.19 -31.06 -26.30
CA LEU A 163 51.24 -30.32 -27.11
C LEU A 163 49.80 -30.48 -26.52
N ASP A 164 49.41 -31.73 -26.28
CA ASP A 164 48.06 -32.00 -25.68
C ASP A 164 47.87 -31.29 -24.34
N SER A 165 48.93 -31.26 -23.53
CA SER A 165 48.92 -30.53 -22.23
C SER A 165 48.76 -29.00 -22.42
N ALA A 166 49.52 -28.42 -23.37
CA ALA A 166 49.45 -27.00 -23.68
C ALA A 166 48.07 -26.61 -24.26
N GLN A 167 47.52 -27.44 -25.14
CA GLN A 167 46.16 -27.24 -25.67
C GLN A 167 45.07 -27.34 -24.59
N ALA A 168 45.18 -28.28 -23.65
CA ALA A 168 44.27 -28.41 -22.54
C ALA A 168 44.31 -27.17 -21.62
N ALA A 169 45.52 -26.66 -21.35
CA ALA A 169 45.71 -25.43 -20.56
C ALA A 169 45.07 -24.21 -21.21
N LEU A 170 45.28 -24.02 -22.56
CA LEU A 170 44.67 -22.96 -23.32
C LEU A 170 43.14 -23.07 -23.32
N SER A 171 42.63 -24.27 -23.53
CA SER A 171 41.20 -24.56 -23.49
C SER A 171 40.56 -24.20 -22.14
N LEU A 172 41.27 -24.45 -21.04
CA LEU A 172 40.83 -24.08 -19.69
C LEU A 172 40.76 -22.56 -19.52
N LEU A 173 41.76 -21.81 -20.02
CA LEU A 173 41.72 -20.34 -20.00
C LEU A 173 40.58 -19.79 -20.83
N GLN A 174 40.35 -20.33 -22.01
CA GLN A 174 39.27 -19.94 -22.93
C GLN A 174 37.88 -20.30 -22.40
N ALA A 175 37.74 -21.39 -21.69
CA ALA A 175 36.48 -21.78 -21.03
C ALA A 175 36.05 -20.82 -19.92
N GLY A 176 37.01 -20.05 -19.36
CA GLY A 176 36.74 -19.07 -18.31
C GLY A 176 36.30 -19.70 -17.01
N ASN A 177 35.54 -18.92 -16.21
CA ASN A 177 35.06 -19.35 -14.94
C ASN A 177 33.87 -20.34 -15.08
N ARG A 178 33.71 -21.22 -14.09
CA ARG A 178 32.66 -22.22 -14.07
C ARG A 178 31.27 -21.55 -14.07
N PRO A 179 30.31 -22.08 -14.87
CA PRO A 179 28.95 -21.52 -14.92
C PRO A 179 28.28 -21.43 -13.55
N ASP A 180 28.55 -22.40 -12.66
CA ASP A 180 28.00 -22.40 -11.30
C ASP A 180 28.55 -21.24 -10.45
N ALA A 181 29.84 -20.88 -10.64
CA ALA A 181 30.42 -19.75 -9.92
C ALA A 181 29.83 -18.42 -10.40
N ILE A 182 29.60 -18.29 -11.72
CA ILE A 182 28.94 -17.11 -12.29
C ILE A 182 27.46 -17.04 -11.81
N ALA A 183 26.76 -18.18 -11.75
CA ALA A 183 25.40 -18.25 -11.25
C ALA A 183 25.33 -17.81 -9.77
N ALA A 184 26.24 -18.34 -8.93
CA ALA A 184 26.33 -17.94 -7.52
C ALA A 184 26.61 -16.44 -7.35
N ALA A 185 27.49 -15.87 -8.16
CA ALA A 185 27.77 -14.41 -8.13
C ALA A 185 26.55 -13.57 -8.56
N ARG A 186 25.78 -14.05 -9.57
CA ARG A 186 24.51 -13.40 -9.95
C ARG A 186 23.48 -13.44 -8.82
N ASP A 187 23.40 -14.55 -8.12
CA ASP A 187 22.51 -14.71 -6.96
C ASP A 187 22.93 -13.75 -5.82
N GLN A 188 24.23 -13.56 -5.63
CA GLN A 188 24.76 -12.58 -4.68
C GLN A 188 24.37 -11.14 -5.05
N VAL A 189 24.44 -10.77 -6.33
CA VAL A 189 23.94 -9.47 -6.82
C VAL A 189 22.44 -9.33 -6.50
N ARG A 190 21.62 -10.33 -6.82
CA ARG A 190 20.18 -10.32 -6.54
C ARG A 190 19.89 -10.18 -5.05
N GLN A 191 20.64 -10.87 -4.20
CA GLN A 191 20.50 -10.76 -2.75
C GLN A 191 20.84 -9.34 -2.27
N SER A 192 21.95 -8.76 -2.73
CA SER A 192 22.33 -7.39 -2.38
C SER A 192 21.30 -6.37 -2.86
N GLN A 193 20.73 -6.58 -4.06
CA GLN A 193 19.67 -5.73 -4.61
C GLN A 193 18.41 -5.78 -3.74
N ALA A 194 17.98 -6.95 -3.29
CA ALA A 194 16.84 -7.10 -2.40
C ALA A 194 17.02 -6.36 -1.05
N VAL A 195 18.25 -6.34 -0.53
CA VAL A 195 18.59 -5.57 0.68
C VAL A 195 18.48 -4.07 0.41
N LEU A 196 19.00 -3.60 -0.74
CA LEU A 196 18.87 -2.20 -1.16
C LEU A 196 17.40 -1.78 -1.32
N ASP A 197 16.60 -2.61 -2.00
CA ASP A 197 15.18 -2.35 -2.21
C ASP A 197 14.42 -2.25 -0.87
N SER A 198 14.75 -3.10 0.08
CA SER A 198 14.21 -3.05 1.44
C SER A 198 14.58 -1.75 2.15
N ALA A 199 15.85 -1.33 2.08
CA ALA A 199 16.30 -0.07 2.68
C ALA A 199 15.63 1.14 2.02
N GLN A 200 15.46 1.10 0.70
CA GLN A 200 14.76 2.15 -0.05
C GLN A 200 13.27 2.22 0.31
N ALA A 201 12.60 1.08 0.52
CA ALA A 201 11.21 1.04 0.97
C ALA A 201 11.03 1.72 2.33
N VAL A 202 11.94 1.45 3.27
CA VAL A 202 11.94 2.11 4.60
C VAL A 202 12.14 3.62 4.47
N LEU A 203 13.00 4.08 3.56
CA LEU A 203 13.16 5.51 3.28
C LEU A 203 11.92 6.14 2.66
N ASN A 204 11.26 5.43 1.75
CA ASN A 204 10.02 5.91 1.15
C ASN A 204 8.90 6.08 2.18
N ASP A 205 8.89 5.26 3.23
CA ASP A 205 7.95 5.35 4.35
C ASP A 205 8.17 6.58 5.26
N LEU A 206 9.24 7.34 5.06
CA LEU A 206 9.42 8.66 5.69
C LEU A 206 8.58 9.76 5.01
N ASN A 207 8.09 9.51 3.81
CA ASN A 207 7.17 10.41 3.12
C ASN A 207 5.74 10.05 3.51
N VAL A 208 5.06 10.98 4.15
CA VAL A 208 3.65 10.84 4.51
C VAL A 208 2.81 11.37 3.36
N ILE A 209 2.00 10.48 2.79
CA ILE A 209 1.14 10.78 1.64
C ILE A 209 -0.33 10.62 1.99
N SER A 210 -1.20 11.46 1.41
CA SER A 210 -2.65 11.32 1.59
C SER A 210 -3.19 10.13 0.78
N PRO A 211 -3.92 9.19 1.40
CA PRO A 211 -4.57 8.09 0.68
C PRO A 211 -5.91 8.49 0.04
N ILE A 212 -6.45 9.68 0.37
CA ILE A 212 -7.74 10.19 -0.11
C ILE A 212 -7.64 11.62 -0.60
N ASN A 213 -8.61 12.04 -1.40
CA ASN A 213 -8.89 13.46 -1.63
C ASN A 213 -9.66 14.00 -0.42
N GLY A 214 -9.33 15.19 0.03
CA GLY A 214 -10.03 15.79 1.16
C GLY A 214 -9.45 17.14 1.59
N THR A 215 -9.79 17.56 2.79
CA THR A 215 -9.31 18.77 3.41
C THR A 215 -8.62 18.45 4.72
N VAL A 216 -7.53 19.11 5.03
CA VAL A 216 -6.82 18.97 6.30
C VAL A 216 -7.72 19.48 7.43
N LEU A 217 -8.06 18.60 8.36
CA LEU A 217 -8.88 18.93 9.53
C LEU A 217 -8.03 19.42 10.68
N THR A 218 -6.96 18.68 11.00
CA THR A 218 -6.03 19.02 12.09
C THR A 218 -4.61 18.72 11.70
N LYS A 219 -3.69 19.55 12.19
CA LYS A 219 -2.24 19.38 12.13
C LYS A 219 -1.73 19.20 13.56
N ASN A 220 -1.28 17.99 13.89
CA ASN A 220 -0.91 17.64 15.28
C ASN A 220 0.55 17.92 15.62
N TYR A 221 1.39 18.22 14.62
CA TYR A 221 2.83 18.45 14.78
C TYR A 221 3.30 19.60 13.90
N GLU A 222 4.41 20.22 14.29
CA GLU A 222 5.08 21.28 13.57
C GLU A 222 6.42 20.83 12.97
N GLN A 223 6.92 21.59 12.00
CA GLN A 223 8.25 21.36 11.43
C GLN A 223 9.32 21.42 12.51
N GLY A 224 10.22 20.46 12.53
CA GLY A 224 11.30 20.32 13.51
C GLY A 224 10.94 19.44 14.72
N GLU A 225 9.69 19.06 14.91
CA GLU A 225 9.27 18.17 15.98
C GLU A 225 9.60 16.70 15.67
N PHE A 226 9.85 15.93 16.73
CA PHE A 226 10.09 14.50 16.66
C PHE A 226 8.76 13.74 16.78
N VAL A 227 8.52 12.83 15.83
CA VAL A 227 7.31 11.99 15.76
C VAL A 227 7.66 10.54 15.97
N GLN A 228 6.86 9.84 16.75
CA GLN A 228 6.98 8.40 16.94
C GLN A 228 6.20 7.65 15.87
N MET A 229 6.60 6.42 15.60
CA MET A 229 5.86 5.52 14.71
C MET A 229 4.41 5.32 15.21
N GLY A 230 3.45 5.42 14.31
CA GLY A 230 2.02 5.30 14.61
C GLY A 230 1.35 6.60 15.05
N SER A 231 2.10 7.67 15.33
CA SER A 231 1.50 8.96 15.72
C SER A 231 0.81 9.62 14.53
N PRO A 232 -0.43 10.12 14.68
CA PRO A 232 -1.13 10.86 13.65
C PRO A 232 -0.49 12.24 13.47
N ILE A 233 0.04 12.52 12.28
CA ILE A 233 0.66 13.82 11.95
C ILE A 233 -0.42 14.79 11.49
N ILE A 234 -1.27 14.36 10.58
CA ILE A 234 -2.33 15.15 9.97
C ILE A 234 -3.59 14.30 9.90
N THR A 235 -4.75 14.91 10.15
CA THR A 235 -6.05 14.30 9.90
C THR A 235 -6.68 14.95 8.68
N VAL A 236 -7.07 14.15 7.69
CA VAL A 236 -7.73 14.60 6.46
C VAL A 236 -9.16 14.08 6.45
N VAL A 237 -10.12 14.93 6.14
CA VAL A 237 -11.54 14.58 6.01
C VAL A 237 -11.99 14.71 4.56
N ASN A 238 -12.77 13.73 4.11
CA ASN A 238 -13.42 13.80 2.81
C ASN A 238 -14.72 14.60 2.93
N LEU A 239 -14.76 15.79 2.37
CA LEU A 239 -15.94 16.67 2.40
C LEU A 239 -17.02 16.26 1.37
N ASP A 240 -16.73 15.34 0.45
CA ASP A 240 -17.71 14.82 -0.51
C ASP A 240 -18.47 13.60 0.06
N ASP A 241 -18.03 13.05 1.20
CA ASP A 241 -18.63 11.91 1.86
C ASP A 241 -19.04 12.29 3.30
N LEU A 242 -20.10 13.07 3.39
CA LEU A 242 -20.65 13.55 4.64
C LEU A 242 -21.97 12.86 4.96
N TRP A 243 -22.23 12.69 6.25
CA TRP A 243 -23.51 12.24 6.76
C TRP A 243 -23.89 12.97 8.05
N ILE A 244 -25.18 12.94 8.36
CA ILE A 244 -25.67 13.36 9.65
C ILE A 244 -25.93 12.13 10.49
N ARG A 245 -25.45 12.11 11.72
CA ARG A 245 -25.80 11.11 12.72
C ARG A 245 -26.83 11.70 13.65
N VAL A 246 -28.03 11.14 13.64
CA VAL A 246 -29.10 11.48 14.57
C VAL A 246 -29.45 10.29 15.45
N TYR A 247 -29.97 10.57 16.62
CA TYR A 247 -30.39 9.55 17.58
C TYR A 247 -31.91 9.56 17.73
N ILE A 248 -32.55 8.47 17.37
CA ILE A 248 -34.01 8.33 17.35
C ILE A 248 -34.46 7.43 18.50
N PRO A 249 -35.42 7.87 19.33
CA PRO A 249 -36.01 7.02 20.35
C PRO A 249 -36.71 5.78 19.79
N THR A 250 -36.73 4.70 20.61
CA THR A 250 -37.29 3.39 20.17
C THR A 250 -38.76 3.47 19.74
N ASP A 251 -39.55 4.34 20.32
CA ASP A 251 -40.98 4.51 19.99
C ASP A 251 -41.20 5.15 18.62
N GLN A 252 -40.28 5.92 18.12
CA GLN A 252 -40.35 6.60 16.83
C GLN A 252 -39.62 5.83 15.69
N LEU A 253 -38.74 4.91 16.05
CA LEU A 253 -37.94 4.16 15.08
C LEU A 253 -38.77 3.40 14.03
N PRO A 254 -39.91 2.76 14.34
CA PRO A 254 -40.71 2.03 13.34
C PRO A 254 -41.25 2.89 12.20
N ALA A 255 -41.29 4.22 12.35
CA ALA A 255 -41.74 5.14 11.31
C ALA A 255 -40.63 5.50 10.31
N ILE A 256 -39.36 5.20 10.62
CA ILE A 256 -38.21 5.53 9.78
C ILE A 256 -37.82 4.32 8.92
N LYS A 257 -37.56 4.57 7.64
CA LYS A 257 -37.21 3.52 6.67
C LYS A 257 -35.90 3.81 5.98
N LEU A 258 -35.15 2.76 5.67
CA LEU A 258 -33.97 2.85 4.81
C LEU A 258 -34.37 3.41 3.43
N GLY A 259 -33.57 4.34 2.91
CA GLY A 259 -33.83 5.02 1.63
C GLY A 259 -34.85 6.16 1.73
N GLN A 260 -35.40 6.45 2.90
CA GLN A 260 -36.33 7.58 3.09
C GLN A 260 -35.58 8.90 2.91
N GLN A 261 -36.16 9.82 2.14
CA GLN A 261 -35.68 11.19 2.04
C GLN A 261 -36.08 11.99 3.30
N VAL A 262 -35.18 12.82 3.73
CA VAL A 262 -35.37 13.69 4.90
C VAL A 262 -34.94 15.12 4.53
N HIS A 263 -35.54 16.08 5.20
CA HIS A 263 -35.09 17.48 5.11
C HIS A 263 -34.30 17.84 6.35
N PHE A 264 -33.24 18.63 6.17
CA PHE A 264 -32.49 19.13 7.31
C PHE A 264 -32.09 20.58 7.13
N THR A 265 -31.91 21.24 8.25
CA THR A 265 -31.39 22.59 8.34
C THR A 265 -30.15 22.62 9.24
N VAL A 266 -29.23 23.51 8.92
CA VAL A 266 -27.99 23.69 9.70
C VAL A 266 -28.02 25.09 10.32
N SER A 267 -27.68 25.19 11.59
CA SER A 267 -27.66 26.45 12.31
C SER A 267 -26.82 27.51 11.59
N GLY A 268 -27.41 28.66 11.34
CA GLY A 268 -26.78 29.78 10.62
C GLY A 268 -26.97 29.76 9.11
N LEU A 269 -27.56 28.71 8.52
CA LEU A 269 -27.92 28.67 7.12
C LEU A 269 -29.44 28.73 6.94
N GLN A 270 -29.93 29.63 6.08
CA GLN A 270 -31.37 29.78 5.78
C GLN A 270 -31.89 28.80 4.71
N LYS A 271 -31.01 27.92 4.20
CA LYS A 271 -31.34 26.95 3.17
C LYS A 271 -31.68 25.61 3.83
N ALA A 272 -32.79 25.00 3.41
CA ALA A 272 -33.07 23.61 3.71
C ALA A 272 -32.33 22.70 2.71
N PHE A 273 -31.78 21.63 3.23
CA PHE A 273 -31.05 20.60 2.47
C PHE A 273 -31.85 19.28 2.51
N THR A 274 -31.52 18.40 1.62
CA THR A 274 -32.09 17.05 1.58
C THR A 274 -31.02 16.01 1.87
N GLY A 275 -31.41 14.97 2.57
CA GLY A 275 -30.58 13.80 2.83
C GLY A 275 -31.36 12.51 2.64
N THR A 276 -30.67 11.39 2.63
CA THR A 276 -31.29 10.07 2.49
C THR A 276 -30.83 9.17 3.65
N VAL A 277 -31.76 8.47 4.30
CA VAL A 277 -31.46 7.50 5.34
C VAL A 277 -30.65 6.34 4.72
N GLU A 278 -29.36 6.25 5.08
CA GLU A 278 -28.44 5.24 4.56
C GLU A 278 -28.37 4.01 5.47
N GLU A 279 -28.39 4.24 6.78
CA GLU A 279 -28.20 3.18 7.76
C GLU A 279 -29.02 3.46 9.03
N ILE A 280 -29.56 2.42 9.61
CA ILE A 280 -30.17 2.42 10.94
C ILE A 280 -29.36 1.42 11.76
N ASN A 281 -28.66 1.90 12.82
CA ASN A 281 -27.86 1.02 13.67
C ASN A 281 -28.75 -0.05 14.31
N PRO A 282 -28.46 -1.35 14.14
CA PRO A 282 -29.25 -2.43 14.74
C PRO A 282 -29.09 -2.53 16.25
N GLN A 283 -28.10 -1.86 16.83
CA GLN A 283 -27.84 -1.84 18.27
C GLN A 283 -28.30 -0.52 18.88
N GLY A 284 -29.16 -0.59 19.90
CA GLY A 284 -29.56 0.58 20.67
C GLY A 284 -28.43 1.09 21.56
N GLU A 285 -28.33 2.39 21.65
CA GLU A 285 -27.38 3.11 22.51
C GLU A 285 -28.14 3.78 23.68
N PHE A 286 -27.47 3.91 24.79
CA PHE A 286 -28.02 4.60 25.96
C PHE A 286 -27.52 6.04 26.02
N THR A 287 -28.42 7.01 25.99
CA THR A 287 -28.01 8.40 26.22
C THR A 287 -27.67 8.62 27.69
N LEU A 288 -26.48 9.15 27.95
CA LEU A 288 -26.04 9.57 29.29
C LEU A 288 -26.75 10.87 29.69
N LYS A 289 -28.06 10.82 29.94
CA LYS A 289 -28.75 11.90 30.68
C LYS A 289 -28.67 11.62 32.16
N THR A 290 -28.18 12.57 32.94
CA THR A 290 -28.13 12.49 34.41
C THR A 290 -29.54 12.33 34.95
N ILE A 291 -29.89 11.13 35.46
CA ILE A 291 -31.24 10.66 35.75
C ILE A 291 -31.63 11.07 37.16
N GLN A 292 -32.78 11.72 37.34
CA GLN A 292 -33.34 12.01 38.62
C GLN A 292 -34.71 11.35 38.91
N THR A 293 -35.34 10.67 37.94
CA THR A 293 -36.65 10.02 38.14
C THR A 293 -36.74 8.62 37.54
N GLU A 294 -37.62 7.75 38.11
CA GLU A 294 -37.80 6.36 37.65
C GLU A 294 -38.39 6.24 36.24
N GLU A 295 -39.10 7.23 35.76
CA GLU A 295 -39.74 7.27 34.42
C GLU A 295 -38.76 7.63 33.30
N GLU A 296 -37.59 8.19 33.63
CA GLU A 296 -36.53 8.54 32.66
C GLU A 296 -35.46 7.46 32.51
N ARG A 297 -35.64 6.28 33.12
CA ARG A 297 -34.73 5.15 32.96
C ARG A 297 -34.84 4.55 31.58
N ALA A 298 -33.77 4.74 30.83
CA ALA A 298 -33.49 4.06 29.55
C ALA A 298 -34.38 4.48 28.36
N ASN A 299 -34.26 5.71 27.93
CA ASN A 299 -34.55 6.02 26.55
C ASN A 299 -33.42 5.40 25.68
N VAL A 300 -33.67 4.15 25.26
CA VAL A 300 -32.83 3.52 24.23
C VAL A 300 -33.05 4.30 22.95
N VAL A 301 -31.97 4.77 22.37
CA VAL A 301 -31.97 5.47 21.11
C VAL A 301 -31.21 4.66 20.07
N PHE A 302 -31.57 4.82 18.83
CA PHE A 302 -30.88 4.17 17.72
C PHE A 302 -30.23 5.24 16.86
N GLY A 303 -28.96 5.03 16.56
CA GLY A 303 -28.22 5.88 15.63
C GLY A 303 -28.74 5.68 14.20
N VAL A 304 -29.12 6.77 13.54
CA VAL A 304 -29.53 6.78 12.14
C VAL A 304 -28.53 7.64 11.38
N LYS A 305 -27.93 7.05 10.36
CA LYS A 305 -26.99 7.70 9.45
C LYS A 305 -27.76 8.19 8.23
N ILE A 306 -27.65 9.47 7.96
CA ILE A 306 -28.32 10.14 6.87
C ILE A 306 -27.25 10.69 5.95
N ARG A 307 -27.13 10.13 4.74
CA ARG A 307 -26.21 10.62 3.72
C ARG A 307 -26.67 11.96 3.20
N ILE A 308 -25.73 12.88 3.07
CA ILE A 308 -25.97 14.24 2.60
C ILE A 308 -25.02 14.61 1.46
N ASP A 309 -25.47 15.44 0.54
CA ASP A 309 -24.64 16.01 -0.51
C ASP A 309 -24.13 17.37 -0.08
N ASN A 310 -22.83 17.61 -0.22
CA ASN A 310 -22.19 18.86 0.15
C ASN A 310 -21.98 19.77 -1.07
N GLU A 311 -23.07 20.19 -1.69
CA GLU A 311 -23.01 21.10 -2.81
C GLU A 311 -22.37 22.45 -2.39
N GLY A 312 -21.21 22.74 -2.95
CA GLY A 312 -20.46 23.97 -2.72
C GLY A 312 -19.54 23.97 -1.50
N GLY A 313 -19.34 22.83 -0.80
CA GLY A 313 -18.37 22.71 0.31
C GLY A 313 -18.70 23.52 1.55
N ILE A 314 -19.98 23.92 1.72
CA ILE A 314 -20.44 24.76 2.83
C ILE A 314 -20.58 23.95 4.11
N LEU A 315 -21.02 22.68 3.99
CA LEU A 315 -21.22 21.80 5.12
C LEU A 315 -19.86 21.29 5.60
N LYS A 316 -19.68 21.30 6.92
CA LYS A 316 -18.43 20.84 7.56
C LYS A 316 -18.73 19.87 8.69
N PRO A 317 -17.88 18.89 8.94
CA PRO A 317 -17.96 18.06 10.12
C PRO A 317 -18.00 18.88 11.40
N GLY A 318 -18.80 18.44 12.37
CA GLY A 318 -19.03 19.14 13.63
C GLY A 318 -20.18 20.15 13.61
N MET A 319 -20.76 20.47 12.46
CA MET A 319 -21.94 21.36 12.42
C MET A 319 -23.18 20.61 12.96
N PRO A 320 -23.97 21.26 13.87
CA PRO A 320 -25.26 20.71 14.28
C PRO A 320 -26.29 20.86 13.17
N ALA A 321 -27.10 19.81 12.98
CA ALA A 321 -28.16 19.77 11.99
C ALA A 321 -29.48 19.29 12.64
N ASP A 322 -30.58 19.98 12.31
CA ASP A 322 -31.93 19.59 12.69
C ASP A 322 -32.60 18.89 11.52
N VAL A 323 -32.94 17.63 11.72
CA VAL A 323 -33.50 16.74 10.69
C VAL A 323 -34.98 16.53 10.92
N THR A 324 -35.76 16.65 9.87
CA THR A 324 -37.20 16.41 9.82
C THR A 324 -37.49 15.19 8.96
N PHE A 325 -38.07 14.15 9.56
CA PHE A 325 -38.57 12.97 8.87
C PHE A 325 -40.06 13.17 8.56
N GLU A 326 -40.43 13.08 7.29
CA GLU A 326 -41.81 13.17 6.81
C GLU A 326 -42.46 11.81 6.60
#